data_ae8f653e90e094afaa4fec04e79a8305
#
_entry.id   ae8f653e90e094afaa4fec04e79a8305
#
_cell.length_a   1.000
_cell.length_b   1.000
_cell.length_c   1.000
_cell.angle_alpha   90.00
_cell.angle_beta   90.00
_cell.angle_gamma   90.00
#
_symmetry.space_group_name_H-M   'P 1'
#
loop_
_entity.id
_entity.type
_entity.pdbx_description
1 polymer ?
#
loop_
_entity_poly.entity_id
_entity_poly.type
_entity_poly.pdbx_seq_one_letter_code
_entity_poly.pdbx_strand_id
1 'polypeptide(L)'
;MQHLSEIVEEARKKGKKRLAVAYGQDAHTLAAVYAAYKEGLVEPILFGDPKIIEQVCKEENIDCNIFKIIPESNDVKCVNLAVNAVVTGEADVLMKGLVSTDKYMRGILNKDAGLFPPKGTLSHVAVVEMPNYPKLLVISDVAVIPQPDFKQKTILIGYLTRIANLIGIKTPKIACIAPSEQLLPSVLSSTEAALLAKMGDRGQLGNIVIDGPLSLDVALYKEAAEIKKVKGSSVAGDADCLLFPNIESGNVFFKASTHMGGGEIAAMVMGTKVPCVLTSRGDSSLTKLYSIALACLAAK
;
A
#
# COMPACT_ATOMS: atom_id res chain seq x y z
N MET A 1 -14.15 -0.28 -8.30
CA MET A 1 -13.72 -1.69 -8.26
C MET A 1 -14.27 -2.34 -7.01
N GLN A 2 -14.61 -3.61 -7.08
CA GLN A 2 -15.10 -4.38 -5.94
C GLN A 2 -14.12 -5.50 -5.54
N HIS A 3 -13.26 -5.91 -6.47
CA HIS A 3 -12.28 -6.99 -6.29
C HIS A 3 -10.86 -6.53 -6.64
N LEU A 4 -9.85 -7.09 -5.97
CA LEU A 4 -8.44 -6.83 -6.27
C LEU A 4 -8.04 -7.29 -7.69
N SER A 5 -8.71 -8.31 -8.22
CA SER A 5 -8.52 -8.76 -9.61
C SER A 5 -8.82 -7.66 -10.65
N GLU A 6 -9.77 -6.77 -10.36
CA GLU A 6 -10.07 -5.64 -11.23
C GLU A 6 -8.92 -4.62 -11.30
N ILE A 7 -8.09 -4.53 -10.23
CA ILE A 7 -6.87 -3.71 -10.26
C ILE A 7 -5.89 -4.23 -11.31
N VAL A 8 -5.75 -5.56 -11.43
CA VAL A 8 -4.91 -6.20 -12.45
C VAL A 8 -5.40 -5.84 -13.85
N GLU A 9 -6.71 -5.93 -14.08
CA GLU A 9 -7.33 -5.61 -15.37
C GLU A 9 -7.11 -4.14 -15.75
N GLU A 10 -7.33 -3.23 -14.81
CA GLU A 10 -7.15 -1.79 -15.05
C GLU A 10 -5.67 -1.41 -15.24
N ALA A 11 -4.76 -2.03 -14.47
CA ALA A 11 -3.32 -1.83 -14.66
C ALA A 11 -2.87 -2.31 -16.06
N ARG A 12 -3.40 -3.44 -16.55
CA ARG A 12 -3.13 -3.96 -17.90
C ARG A 12 -3.52 -2.97 -18.99
N LYS A 13 -4.67 -2.29 -18.84
CA LYS A 13 -5.16 -1.28 -19.80
C LYS A 13 -4.21 -0.06 -19.90
N LYS A 14 -3.47 0.25 -18.83
CA LYS A 14 -2.48 1.34 -18.83
C LYS A 14 -1.15 0.98 -19.51
N GLY A 15 -1.00 -0.27 -19.94
CA GLY A 15 0.22 -0.77 -20.57
C GLY A 15 1.31 -1.17 -19.57
N LYS A 16 2.27 -1.93 -20.08
CA LYS A 16 3.37 -2.47 -19.27
C LYS A 16 4.21 -1.37 -18.62
N LYS A 17 4.62 -1.61 -17.39
CA LYS A 17 5.55 -0.75 -16.64
C LYS A 17 6.87 -1.46 -16.42
N ARG A 18 7.98 -0.72 -16.48
CA ARG A 18 9.30 -1.27 -16.16
C ARG A 18 9.44 -1.38 -14.65
N LEU A 19 9.63 -2.61 -14.17
CA LEU A 19 9.69 -2.94 -12.73
C LEU A 19 11.14 -3.20 -12.32
N ALA A 20 11.73 -2.30 -11.52
CA ALA A 20 13.05 -2.50 -10.92
C ALA A 20 12.90 -3.30 -9.61
N VAL A 21 13.46 -4.50 -9.56
CA VAL A 21 13.39 -5.41 -8.39
C VAL A 21 14.74 -5.43 -7.68
N ALA A 22 14.80 -4.85 -6.49
CA ALA A 22 16.00 -4.79 -5.67
C ALA A 22 16.29 -6.12 -4.98
N TYR A 23 17.38 -6.79 -5.35
CA TYR A 23 17.78 -8.09 -4.85
C TYR A 23 16.72 -9.17 -5.11
N GLY A 24 16.27 -9.25 -6.36
CA GLY A 24 15.20 -10.13 -6.83
C GLY A 24 15.71 -11.51 -7.21
N GLN A 25 16.09 -12.34 -6.24
CA GLN A 25 16.72 -13.64 -6.46
C GLN A 25 16.18 -14.77 -5.58
N ASP A 26 14.96 -14.61 -5.04
CA ASP A 26 14.26 -15.65 -4.28
C ASP A 26 13.01 -16.16 -5.02
N ALA A 27 12.62 -17.38 -4.75
CA ALA A 27 11.52 -18.08 -5.41
C ALA A 27 10.19 -17.28 -5.36
N HIS A 28 9.84 -16.76 -4.19
CA HIS A 28 8.59 -16.02 -4.01
C HIS A 28 8.56 -14.70 -4.78
N THR A 29 9.69 -13.99 -4.82
CA THR A 29 9.80 -12.75 -5.60
C THR A 29 9.75 -13.05 -7.09
N LEU A 30 10.53 -14.02 -7.57
CA LEU A 30 10.58 -14.37 -8.99
C LEU A 30 9.23 -14.90 -9.48
N ALA A 31 8.55 -15.76 -8.71
CA ALA A 31 7.21 -16.25 -9.05
C ALA A 31 6.18 -15.12 -9.18
N ALA A 32 6.18 -14.17 -8.24
CA ALA A 32 5.26 -13.03 -8.29
C ALA A 32 5.56 -12.09 -9.48
N VAL A 33 6.83 -11.81 -9.75
CA VAL A 33 7.25 -10.97 -10.90
C VAL A 33 6.94 -11.67 -12.22
N TYR A 34 7.15 -12.99 -12.30
CA TYR A 34 6.78 -13.80 -13.45
C TYR A 34 5.28 -13.80 -13.69
N ALA A 35 4.46 -13.95 -12.64
CA ALA A 35 3.02 -13.84 -12.74
C ALA A 35 2.60 -12.45 -13.27
N ALA A 36 3.18 -11.37 -12.74
CA ALA A 36 2.90 -10.01 -13.22
C ALA A 36 3.31 -9.81 -14.69
N TYR A 37 4.43 -10.41 -15.13
CA TYR A 37 4.83 -10.41 -16.53
C TYR A 37 3.81 -11.16 -17.41
N LYS A 38 3.38 -12.35 -16.99
CA LYS A 38 2.35 -13.15 -17.70
C LYS A 38 1.02 -12.42 -17.82
N GLU A 39 0.64 -11.68 -16.79
CA GLU A 39 -0.53 -10.80 -16.80
C GLU A 39 -0.35 -9.57 -17.71
N GLY A 40 0.83 -9.36 -18.28
CA GLY A 40 1.12 -8.22 -19.16
C GLY A 40 1.28 -6.88 -18.42
N LEU A 41 1.57 -6.90 -17.12
CA LEU A 41 1.67 -5.71 -16.28
C LEU A 41 3.07 -5.08 -16.32
N VAL A 42 4.12 -5.90 -16.43
CA VAL A 42 5.49 -5.44 -16.25
C VAL A 42 6.49 -5.94 -17.28
N GLU A 43 7.58 -5.18 -17.44
CA GLU A 43 8.85 -5.57 -18.01
C GLU A 43 9.86 -5.59 -16.85
N PRO A 44 10.28 -6.78 -16.37
CA PRO A 44 11.07 -6.87 -15.16
C PRO A 44 12.56 -6.59 -15.39
N ILE A 45 13.15 -5.80 -14.49
CA ILE A 45 14.59 -5.54 -14.38
C ILE A 45 15.03 -6.02 -13.01
N LEU A 46 15.76 -7.13 -12.94
CA LEU A 46 16.24 -7.74 -11.71
C LEU A 46 17.65 -7.27 -11.38
N PHE A 47 17.87 -6.79 -10.17
CA PHE A 47 19.19 -6.52 -9.62
C PHE A 47 19.53 -7.64 -8.64
N GLY A 48 20.51 -8.49 -8.95
CA GLY A 48 20.82 -9.69 -8.17
C GLY A 48 21.97 -10.49 -8.77
N ASP A 49 22.29 -11.62 -8.14
CA ASP A 49 23.28 -12.59 -8.65
C ASP A 49 22.67 -13.43 -9.79
N PRO A 50 23.20 -13.32 -11.02
CA PRO A 50 22.67 -14.06 -12.16
C PRO A 50 22.61 -15.56 -11.96
N LYS A 51 23.64 -16.16 -11.31
CA LYS A 51 23.70 -17.59 -11.08
C LYS A 51 22.60 -18.08 -10.13
N ILE A 52 22.31 -17.29 -9.09
CA ILE A 52 21.23 -17.59 -8.15
C ILE A 52 19.88 -17.43 -8.85
N ILE A 53 19.68 -16.34 -9.61
CA ILE A 53 18.45 -16.10 -10.37
C ILE A 53 18.19 -17.26 -11.35
N GLU A 54 19.19 -17.66 -12.15
CA GLU A 54 19.08 -18.76 -13.12
C GLU A 54 18.75 -20.10 -12.43
N GLN A 55 19.40 -20.38 -11.29
CA GLN A 55 19.13 -21.58 -10.51
C GLN A 55 17.67 -21.59 -10.00
N VAL A 56 17.20 -20.50 -9.39
CA VAL A 56 15.83 -20.40 -8.89
C VAL A 56 14.81 -20.46 -10.04
N CYS A 57 15.08 -19.82 -11.16
CA CYS A 57 14.22 -19.92 -12.34
C CYS A 57 14.07 -21.36 -12.82
N LYS A 58 15.17 -22.14 -12.82
CA LYS A 58 15.14 -23.55 -13.19
C LYS A 58 14.34 -24.39 -12.18
N GLU A 59 14.52 -24.15 -10.89
CA GLU A 59 13.80 -24.86 -9.81
C GLU A 59 12.29 -24.58 -9.86
N GLU A 60 11.90 -23.33 -10.14
CA GLU A 60 10.50 -22.87 -10.20
C GLU A 60 9.85 -23.00 -11.60
N ASN A 61 10.57 -23.56 -12.60
CA ASN A 61 10.10 -23.64 -13.99
C ASN A 61 9.72 -22.28 -14.60
N ILE A 62 10.51 -21.24 -14.30
CA ILE A 62 10.35 -19.90 -14.82
C ILE A 62 11.29 -19.70 -16.02
N ASP A 63 10.78 -19.16 -17.12
CA ASP A 63 11.62 -18.73 -18.24
C ASP A 63 12.46 -17.51 -17.84
N CYS A 64 13.75 -17.73 -17.58
CA CYS A 64 14.66 -16.69 -17.13
C CYS A 64 14.93 -15.62 -18.20
N ASN A 65 14.71 -15.93 -19.50
CA ASN A 65 14.99 -15.00 -20.61
C ASN A 65 14.06 -13.77 -20.61
N ILE A 66 12.95 -13.82 -19.88
CA ILE A 66 12.05 -12.67 -19.76
C ILE A 66 12.62 -11.56 -18.86
N PHE A 67 13.64 -11.86 -18.06
CA PHE A 67 14.22 -10.94 -17.10
C PHE A 67 15.43 -10.20 -17.70
N LYS A 68 15.42 -8.87 -17.65
CA LYS A 68 16.65 -8.11 -17.79
C LYS A 68 17.40 -8.16 -16.46
N ILE A 69 18.50 -8.91 -16.41
CA ILE A 69 19.30 -9.08 -15.19
C ILE A 69 20.47 -8.09 -15.19
N ILE A 70 20.58 -7.30 -14.13
CA ILE A 70 21.72 -6.43 -13.83
C ILE A 70 22.56 -7.11 -12.72
N PRO A 71 23.76 -7.60 -13.04
CA PRO A 71 24.56 -8.38 -12.11
C PRO A 71 25.04 -7.57 -10.90
N GLU A 72 24.67 -7.98 -9.70
CA GLU A 72 25.19 -7.48 -8.44
C GLU A 72 24.88 -8.49 -7.32
N SER A 73 25.87 -8.85 -6.52
CA SER A 73 25.72 -9.83 -5.43
C SER A 73 25.47 -9.19 -4.07
N ASN A 74 25.79 -7.90 -3.92
CA ASN A 74 25.58 -7.17 -2.66
C ASN A 74 24.16 -6.59 -2.60
N ASP A 75 23.40 -6.96 -1.59
CA ASP A 75 22.01 -6.57 -1.43
C ASP A 75 21.79 -5.03 -1.32
N VAL A 76 22.68 -4.31 -0.63
CA VAL A 76 22.60 -2.85 -0.51
C VAL A 76 22.90 -2.16 -1.84
N LYS A 77 23.88 -2.68 -2.59
CA LYS A 77 24.18 -2.16 -3.95
C LYS A 77 23.02 -2.43 -4.90
N CYS A 78 22.39 -3.61 -4.84
CA CYS A 78 21.18 -3.91 -5.60
C CYS A 78 20.05 -2.89 -5.33
N VAL A 79 19.85 -2.52 -4.06
CA VAL A 79 18.87 -1.47 -3.71
C VAL A 79 19.25 -0.14 -4.34
N ASN A 80 20.51 0.28 -4.23
CA ASN A 80 20.97 1.55 -4.79
C ASN A 80 20.84 1.61 -6.30
N LEU A 81 21.17 0.54 -7.00
CA LEU A 81 21.02 0.42 -8.46
C LEU A 81 19.54 0.45 -8.88
N ALA A 82 18.67 -0.27 -8.18
CA ALA A 82 17.24 -0.28 -8.45
C ALA A 82 16.59 1.10 -8.18
N VAL A 83 16.99 1.78 -7.11
CA VAL A 83 16.57 3.16 -6.81
C VAL A 83 17.05 4.11 -7.90
N ASN A 84 18.31 3.99 -8.33
CA ASN A 84 18.83 4.82 -9.42
C ASN A 84 18.04 4.62 -10.72
N ALA A 85 17.71 3.38 -11.06
CA ALA A 85 16.94 3.07 -12.28
C ALA A 85 15.56 3.75 -12.32
N VAL A 86 14.87 3.85 -11.17
CA VAL A 86 13.58 4.59 -11.13
C VAL A 86 13.77 6.10 -11.10
N VAL A 87 14.83 6.60 -10.52
CA VAL A 87 15.12 8.04 -10.48
C VAL A 87 15.55 8.58 -11.83
N THR A 88 16.34 7.81 -12.59
CA THR A 88 16.79 8.17 -13.96
C THR A 88 15.72 7.93 -15.02
N GLY A 89 14.58 7.32 -14.64
CA GLY A 89 13.50 7.00 -15.57
C GLY A 89 13.75 5.75 -16.42
N GLU A 90 14.71 4.90 -16.02
CA GLU A 90 14.93 3.57 -16.64
C GLU A 90 13.88 2.55 -16.17
N ALA A 91 13.26 2.79 -15.02
CA ALA A 91 12.13 2.01 -14.52
C ALA A 91 11.03 2.90 -13.96
N ASP A 92 9.80 2.40 -13.89
CA ASP A 92 8.59 3.14 -13.53
C ASP A 92 8.10 2.78 -12.13
N VAL A 93 8.46 1.59 -11.64
CA VAL A 93 8.06 1.04 -10.34
C VAL A 93 9.27 0.41 -9.68
N LEU A 94 9.44 0.63 -8.38
CA LEU A 94 10.45 -0.03 -7.55
C LEU A 94 9.82 -1.15 -6.71
N MET A 95 10.45 -2.31 -6.64
CA MET A 95 10.00 -3.41 -5.79
C MET A 95 11.13 -3.96 -4.91
N LYS A 96 10.79 -4.27 -3.67
CA LYS A 96 11.65 -5.01 -2.75
C LYS A 96 11.63 -6.51 -3.09
N GLY A 97 12.81 -7.09 -3.29
CA GLY A 97 13.02 -8.54 -3.32
C GLY A 97 13.42 -9.13 -1.96
N LEU A 98 14.44 -9.97 -1.94
CA LEU A 98 14.91 -10.69 -0.74
C LEU A 98 15.57 -9.77 0.31
N VAL A 99 15.99 -8.57 -0.05
CA VAL A 99 16.62 -7.61 0.86
C VAL A 99 15.75 -7.28 2.07
N SER A 100 16.36 -6.98 3.22
CA SER A 100 15.62 -6.59 4.42
C SER A 100 14.86 -5.27 4.22
N THR A 101 13.74 -5.12 4.92
CA THR A 101 12.92 -3.89 4.85
C THR A 101 13.74 -2.65 5.26
N ASP A 102 14.58 -2.75 6.28
CA ASP A 102 15.43 -1.65 6.73
C ASP A 102 16.39 -1.17 5.63
N LYS A 103 17.11 -2.09 4.96
CA LYS A 103 18.02 -1.74 3.86
C LYS A 103 17.26 -1.11 2.68
N TYR A 104 16.11 -1.67 2.32
CA TYR A 104 15.26 -1.14 1.26
C TYR A 104 14.76 0.28 1.58
N MET A 105 14.26 0.49 2.80
CA MET A 105 13.79 1.80 3.24
C MET A 105 14.93 2.83 3.32
N ARG A 106 16.13 2.44 3.74
CA ARG A 106 17.32 3.33 3.71
C ARG A 106 17.67 3.76 2.29
N GLY A 107 17.55 2.87 1.30
CA GLY A 107 17.76 3.22 -0.11
C GLY A 107 16.74 4.23 -0.60
N ILE A 108 15.46 4.06 -0.29
CA ILE A 108 14.38 5.01 -0.62
C ILE A 108 14.62 6.38 0.04
N LEU A 109 15.00 6.38 1.33
CA LEU A 109 15.22 7.59 2.14
C LEU A 109 16.56 8.29 1.85
N ASN A 110 17.43 7.70 1.04
CA ASN A 110 18.71 8.31 0.70
C ASN A 110 18.45 9.62 -0.06
N LYS A 111 18.84 10.73 0.57
CA LYS A 111 18.63 12.08 0.02
C LYS A 111 19.38 12.30 -1.30
N ASP A 112 20.59 11.74 -1.41
CA ASP A 112 21.43 11.89 -2.58
C ASP A 112 20.86 11.13 -3.80
N ALA A 113 20.13 10.04 -3.55
CA ALA A 113 19.43 9.32 -4.60
C ALA A 113 18.23 10.08 -5.18
N GLY A 114 17.60 10.95 -4.40
CA GLY A 114 16.54 11.84 -4.85
C GLY A 114 15.18 11.20 -5.11
N LEU A 115 14.95 9.94 -4.70
CA LEU A 115 13.66 9.25 -4.84
C LEU A 115 12.61 9.80 -3.86
N PHE A 116 13.04 10.10 -2.64
CA PHE A 116 12.18 10.69 -1.62
C PHE A 116 12.26 12.21 -1.65
N PRO A 117 11.12 12.92 -1.81
CA PRO A 117 11.13 14.37 -1.91
C PRO A 117 11.49 15.03 -0.56
N PRO A 118 12.17 16.20 -0.58
CA PRO A 118 12.41 16.97 0.64
C PRO A 118 11.08 17.28 1.35
N LYS A 119 11.04 17.10 2.67
CA LYS A 119 9.83 17.29 3.51
C LYS A 119 8.66 16.35 3.15
N GLY A 120 8.91 15.26 2.44
CA GLY A 120 7.92 14.22 2.19
C GLY A 120 7.53 13.49 3.49
N THR A 121 6.45 12.75 3.43
CA THR A 121 6.03 11.81 4.47
C THR A 121 5.89 10.45 3.82
N LEU A 122 6.70 9.47 4.24
CA LEU A 122 6.49 8.09 3.81
C LEU A 122 5.36 7.46 4.61
N SER A 123 4.55 6.66 3.94
CA SER A 123 3.49 5.87 4.57
C SER A 123 3.31 4.57 3.81
N HIS A 124 2.63 3.62 4.40
CA HIS A 124 2.22 2.39 3.74
C HIS A 124 0.71 2.34 3.65
N VAL A 125 0.20 2.29 2.41
CA VAL A 125 -1.23 2.19 2.13
C VAL A 125 -1.52 0.80 1.57
N ALA A 126 -2.59 0.18 2.05
CA ALA A 126 -3.05 -1.09 1.55
C ALA A 126 -4.52 -1.02 1.11
N VAL A 127 -4.85 -1.77 0.07
CA VAL A 127 -6.21 -2.08 -0.36
C VAL A 127 -6.49 -3.51 0.07
N VAL A 128 -7.51 -3.70 0.88
CA VAL A 128 -7.87 -5.00 1.47
C VAL A 128 -9.18 -5.47 0.87
N GLU A 129 -9.20 -6.72 0.40
CA GLU A 129 -10.41 -7.46 0.05
C GLU A 129 -10.67 -8.52 1.11
N MET A 130 -11.82 -8.47 1.75
CA MET A 130 -12.21 -9.43 2.79
C MET A 130 -13.49 -10.15 2.41
N PRO A 131 -13.60 -11.49 2.61
CA PRO A 131 -14.79 -12.26 2.26
C PRO A 131 -16.09 -11.76 2.92
N ASN A 132 -15.96 -11.16 4.11
CA ASN A 132 -17.09 -10.70 4.91
C ASN A 132 -17.30 -9.18 4.85
N TYR A 133 -16.65 -8.49 3.91
CA TYR A 133 -16.89 -7.07 3.68
C TYR A 133 -17.17 -6.80 2.20
N PRO A 134 -18.26 -6.07 1.85
CA PRO A 134 -18.80 -6.08 0.50
C PRO A 134 -18.03 -5.20 -0.51
N LYS A 135 -16.98 -4.51 -0.10
CA LYS A 135 -16.19 -3.63 -0.95
C LYS A 135 -14.72 -3.63 -0.56
N LEU A 136 -13.87 -3.15 -1.47
CA LEU A 136 -12.46 -2.92 -1.17
C LEU A 136 -12.32 -1.84 -0.10
N LEU A 137 -11.41 -2.07 0.86
CA LEU A 137 -11.14 -1.17 1.97
C LEU A 137 -9.71 -0.63 1.87
N VAL A 138 -9.55 0.69 1.79
CA VAL A 138 -8.23 1.34 1.75
C VAL A 138 -7.79 1.72 3.15
N ILE A 139 -6.60 1.30 3.56
CA ILE A 139 -6.14 1.48 4.95
C ILE A 139 -4.74 2.10 5.04
N SER A 140 -4.47 2.90 6.08
CA SER A 140 -3.17 3.53 6.37
C SER A 140 -3.08 4.02 7.84
N ASP A 141 -1.90 4.16 8.47
CA ASP A 141 -0.63 3.55 8.12
C ASP A 141 -0.55 2.15 8.72
N VAL A 142 0.06 1.23 8.03
CA VAL A 142 0.12 -0.17 8.50
C VAL A 142 1.55 -0.70 8.68
N ALA A 143 2.60 0.08 8.29
CA ALA A 143 3.97 -0.45 8.31
C ALA A 143 5.12 0.57 8.37
N VAL A 144 4.88 1.88 8.38
CA VAL A 144 5.96 2.89 8.25
C VAL A 144 6.00 3.88 9.40
N ILE A 145 4.89 4.54 9.75
CA ILE A 145 4.89 5.61 10.75
C ILE A 145 4.37 5.06 12.08
N PRO A 146 5.27 4.92 13.11
CA PRO A 146 4.83 4.38 14.40
C PRO A 146 3.69 5.17 15.03
N GLN A 147 3.87 6.48 15.17
CA GLN A 147 2.90 7.39 15.78
C GLN A 147 2.75 8.62 14.87
N PRO A 148 1.84 8.61 13.89
CA PRO A 148 1.67 9.78 13.03
C PRO A 148 1.16 10.98 13.83
N ASP A 149 1.85 12.12 13.71
CA ASP A 149 1.35 13.38 14.25
C ASP A 149 0.13 13.89 13.44
N PHE A 150 -0.52 14.94 13.94
CA PHE A 150 -1.73 15.48 13.32
C PHE A 150 -1.49 15.92 11.86
N LYS A 151 -0.34 16.53 11.56
CA LYS A 151 0.03 16.94 10.21
C LYS A 151 0.26 15.73 9.31
N GLN A 152 0.94 14.70 9.81
CA GLN A 152 1.13 13.45 9.09
C GLN A 152 -0.23 12.79 8.79
N LYS A 153 -1.17 12.77 9.74
CA LYS A 153 -2.53 12.24 9.52
C LYS A 153 -3.26 12.96 8.38
N THR A 154 -3.13 14.28 8.26
CA THR A 154 -3.71 15.00 7.09
C THR A 154 -3.07 14.57 5.77
N ILE A 155 -1.77 14.26 5.75
CA ILE A 155 -1.08 13.74 4.57
C ILE A 155 -1.55 12.31 4.25
N LEU A 156 -1.70 11.46 5.27
CA LEU A 156 -2.19 10.09 5.11
C LEU A 156 -3.62 10.07 4.53
N ILE A 157 -4.49 10.98 4.94
CA ILE A 157 -5.82 11.16 4.34
C ILE A 157 -5.70 11.42 2.83
N GLY A 158 -4.76 12.28 2.41
CA GLY A 158 -4.48 12.53 1.00
C GLY A 158 -4.02 11.26 0.26
N TYR A 159 -3.24 10.40 0.90
CA TYR A 159 -2.81 9.12 0.31
C TYR A 159 -3.96 8.12 0.21
N LEU A 160 -4.78 7.98 1.26
CA LEU A 160 -6.00 7.18 1.23
C LEU A 160 -6.92 7.62 0.08
N THR A 161 -7.16 8.93 -0.02
CA THR A 161 -7.97 9.54 -1.09
C THR A 161 -7.42 9.21 -2.48
N ARG A 162 -6.09 9.35 -2.67
CA ARG A 162 -5.44 9.05 -3.95
C ARG A 162 -5.62 7.59 -4.35
N ILE A 163 -5.41 6.65 -3.43
CA ILE A 163 -5.59 5.21 -3.72
C ILE A 163 -7.06 4.88 -3.94
N ALA A 164 -7.97 5.40 -3.13
CA ALA A 164 -9.42 5.24 -3.33
C ALA A 164 -9.87 5.74 -4.73
N ASN A 165 -9.37 6.89 -5.16
CA ASN A 165 -9.66 7.41 -6.50
C ASN A 165 -9.10 6.50 -7.61
N LEU A 166 -7.92 5.92 -7.43
CA LEU A 166 -7.32 4.97 -8.39
C LEU A 166 -8.19 3.73 -8.59
N ILE A 167 -8.83 3.26 -7.53
CA ILE A 167 -9.74 2.10 -7.60
C ILE A 167 -11.21 2.51 -7.92
N GLY A 168 -11.44 3.75 -8.32
CA GLY A 168 -12.71 4.24 -8.86
C GLY A 168 -13.65 4.90 -7.84
N ILE A 169 -13.24 5.13 -6.59
CA ILE A 169 -14.04 5.80 -5.57
C ILE A 169 -13.77 7.31 -5.63
N LYS A 170 -14.66 8.06 -6.27
CA LYS A 170 -14.46 9.51 -6.53
C LYS A 170 -14.54 10.39 -5.29
N THR A 171 -15.38 10.04 -4.33
CA THR A 171 -15.58 10.76 -3.07
C THR A 171 -15.52 9.75 -1.93
N PRO A 172 -14.31 9.36 -1.48
CA PRO A 172 -14.16 8.30 -0.51
C PRO A 172 -14.67 8.69 0.87
N LYS A 173 -15.28 7.73 1.55
CA LYS A 173 -15.74 7.81 2.93
C LYS A 173 -14.63 7.33 3.84
N ILE A 174 -14.02 8.23 4.60
CA ILE A 174 -12.86 7.95 5.46
C ILE A 174 -13.30 7.92 6.92
N ALA A 175 -13.10 6.78 7.59
CA ALA A 175 -13.30 6.64 9.01
C ALA A 175 -11.98 6.86 9.76
N CYS A 176 -11.96 7.82 10.69
CA CYS A 176 -10.86 7.98 11.64
C CYS A 176 -11.07 7.05 12.83
N ILE A 177 -10.25 6.00 12.92
CA ILE A 177 -10.43 4.92 13.89
C ILE A 177 -9.98 5.34 15.29
N ALA A 178 -10.84 5.06 16.24
CA ALA A 178 -10.64 5.27 17.67
C ALA A 178 -11.32 4.13 18.47
N PRO A 179 -11.04 3.97 19.78
CA PRO A 179 -11.64 2.89 20.58
C PRO A 179 -13.15 3.03 20.79
N SER A 180 -13.72 4.21 20.54
CA SER A 180 -15.15 4.52 20.73
C SER A 180 -15.56 5.65 19.81
N GLU A 181 -16.85 5.76 19.52
CA GLU A 181 -17.49 6.87 18.82
C GLU A 181 -17.78 8.09 19.71
N GLN A 182 -17.56 7.96 21.02
CA GLN A 182 -17.68 9.06 21.95
C GLN A 182 -16.51 10.03 21.86
N LEU A 183 -16.81 11.32 22.00
CA LEU A 183 -15.79 12.37 22.08
C LEU A 183 -15.13 12.32 23.47
N LEU A 184 -13.96 11.71 23.54
CA LEU A 184 -13.19 11.51 24.75
C LEU A 184 -11.98 12.44 24.79
N PRO A 185 -12.02 13.58 25.55
CA PRO A 185 -10.92 14.56 25.54
C PRO A 185 -9.57 14.01 26.00
N SER A 186 -9.57 12.96 26.84
CA SER A 186 -8.35 12.31 27.33
C SER A 186 -7.75 11.29 26.36
N VAL A 187 -8.44 10.97 25.26
CA VAL A 187 -8.00 10.00 24.25
C VAL A 187 -7.58 10.76 22.99
N LEU A 188 -6.27 10.78 22.71
CA LEU A 188 -5.72 11.55 21.59
C LEU A 188 -6.34 11.16 20.24
N SER A 189 -6.54 9.87 19.98
CA SER A 189 -7.17 9.41 18.74
C SER A 189 -8.61 9.91 18.59
N SER A 190 -9.36 10.09 19.71
CA SER A 190 -10.70 10.64 19.69
C SER A 190 -10.70 12.14 19.35
N THR A 191 -9.84 12.92 19.99
CA THR A 191 -9.77 14.38 19.77
C THR A 191 -9.24 14.73 18.38
N GLU A 192 -8.23 14.05 17.89
CA GLU A 192 -7.69 14.26 16.54
C GLU A 192 -8.70 13.83 15.46
N ALA A 193 -9.41 12.70 15.65
CA ALA A 193 -10.45 12.26 14.74
C ALA A 193 -11.57 13.28 14.59
N ALA A 194 -12.05 13.85 15.72
CA ALA A 194 -13.07 14.89 15.70
C ALA A 194 -12.59 16.17 14.98
N LEU A 195 -11.31 16.55 15.16
CA LEU A 195 -10.72 17.67 14.44
C LEU A 195 -10.65 17.40 12.92
N LEU A 196 -10.21 16.21 12.52
CA LEU A 196 -10.12 15.80 11.11
C LEU A 196 -11.52 15.76 10.47
N ALA A 197 -12.52 15.23 11.16
CA ALA A 197 -13.91 15.25 10.71
C ALA A 197 -14.37 16.69 10.48
N LYS A 198 -14.08 17.60 11.41
CA LYS A 198 -14.45 19.02 11.25
C LYS A 198 -13.70 19.72 10.13
N MET A 199 -12.45 19.36 9.87
CA MET A 199 -11.71 19.83 8.68
C MET A 199 -12.36 19.35 7.39
N GLY A 200 -12.84 18.10 7.36
CA GLY A 200 -13.60 17.57 6.23
C GLY A 200 -14.89 18.35 5.96
N ASP A 201 -15.71 18.60 6.98
CA ASP A 201 -16.93 19.42 6.88
C ASP A 201 -16.67 20.79 6.25
N ARG A 202 -15.47 21.34 6.49
CA ARG A 202 -15.05 22.65 5.96
C ARG A 202 -14.36 22.59 4.60
N GLY A 203 -14.25 21.38 3.99
CA GLY A 203 -13.60 21.18 2.70
C GLY A 203 -12.07 21.34 2.71
N GLN A 204 -11.44 21.34 3.91
CA GLN A 204 -9.98 21.53 4.05
C GLN A 204 -9.16 20.32 3.62
N LEU A 205 -9.80 19.16 3.45
CA LEU A 205 -9.15 17.88 3.11
C LEU A 205 -9.45 17.39 1.68
N GLY A 206 -10.05 18.26 0.86
CA GLY A 206 -10.40 17.95 -0.53
C GLY A 206 -11.76 17.27 -0.69
N ASN A 207 -11.95 16.58 -1.82
CA ASN A 207 -13.24 15.93 -2.15
C ASN A 207 -13.37 14.57 -1.46
N ILE A 208 -13.68 14.58 -0.18
CA ILE A 208 -13.87 13.41 0.67
C ILE A 208 -15.06 13.60 1.61
N VAL A 209 -15.55 12.51 2.15
CA VAL A 209 -16.42 12.52 3.34
C VAL A 209 -15.61 11.84 4.45
N ILE A 210 -15.47 12.50 5.60
CA ILE A 210 -14.67 11.99 6.70
C ILE A 210 -15.41 12.13 8.01
N ASP A 211 -15.35 11.12 8.85
CA ASP A 211 -15.94 11.15 10.18
C ASP A 211 -15.06 10.42 11.20
N GLY A 212 -15.25 10.78 12.45
CA GLY A 212 -14.58 10.20 13.61
C GLY A 212 -14.73 11.08 14.85
N PRO A 213 -14.45 10.46 16.01
CA PRO A 213 -13.95 9.11 16.23
C PRO A 213 -14.98 8.01 15.92
N LEU A 214 -14.55 6.91 15.32
CA LEU A 214 -15.37 5.73 15.07
C LEU A 214 -14.64 4.46 15.52
N SER A 215 -15.33 3.59 16.26
CA SER A 215 -14.83 2.24 16.48
C SER A 215 -14.91 1.42 15.19
N LEU A 216 -14.08 0.39 15.07
CA LEU A 216 -13.95 -0.38 13.83
C LEU A 216 -15.28 -0.99 13.36
N ASP A 217 -16.04 -1.56 14.27
CA ASP A 217 -17.37 -2.14 14.00
C ASP A 217 -18.36 -1.09 13.49
N VAL A 218 -18.37 0.09 14.10
CA VAL A 218 -19.21 1.22 13.68
C VAL A 218 -18.79 1.79 12.34
N ALA A 219 -17.49 1.83 12.05
CA ALA A 219 -17.00 2.30 10.75
C ALA A 219 -17.44 1.38 9.61
N LEU A 220 -17.45 0.06 9.83
CA LEU A 220 -17.63 -0.95 8.78
C LEU A 220 -19.07 -1.47 8.65
N TYR A 221 -19.80 -1.60 9.76
CA TYR A 221 -21.09 -2.29 9.78
C TYR A 221 -22.25 -1.39 10.19
N LYS A 222 -23.21 -1.27 9.28
CA LYS A 222 -24.40 -0.42 9.48
C LYS A 222 -25.20 -0.82 10.73
N GLU A 223 -25.34 -2.11 10.99
CA GLU A 223 -26.02 -2.63 12.17
C GLU A 223 -25.35 -2.14 13.48
N ALA A 224 -24.02 -2.15 13.53
CA ALA A 224 -23.27 -1.64 14.69
C ALA A 224 -23.49 -0.14 14.90
N ALA A 225 -23.50 0.64 13.80
CA ALA A 225 -23.78 2.07 13.85
C ALA A 225 -25.21 2.38 14.33
N GLU A 226 -26.19 1.58 13.91
CA GLU A 226 -27.60 1.70 14.34
C GLU A 226 -27.77 1.34 15.82
N ILE A 227 -27.21 0.22 16.28
CA ILE A 227 -27.24 -0.22 17.69
C ILE A 227 -26.63 0.84 18.61
N LYS A 228 -25.48 1.40 18.22
CA LYS A 228 -24.80 2.45 18.99
C LYS A 228 -25.38 3.85 18.76
N LYS A 229 -26.45 3.95 17.95
CA LYS A 229 -27.21 5.19 17.70
C LYS A 229 -26.34 6.34 17.18
N VAL A 230 -25.33 6.04 16.35
CA VAL A 230 -24.51 7.09 15.70
C VAL A 230 -25.36 7.82 14.69
N LYS A 231 -25.61 9.12 14.96
CA LYS A 231 -26.48 9.96 14.12
C LYS A 231 -25.66 10.96 13.31
N GLY A 232 -26.13 11.27 12.11
CA GLY A 232 -25.56 12.34 11.27
C GLY A 232 -24.25 11.96 10.57
N SER A 233 -23.76 10.71 10.70
CA SER A 233 -22.60 10.22 9.98
C SER A 233 -23.03 9.55 8.67
N SER A 234 -22.42 9.97 7.57
CA SER A 234 -22.53 9.29 6.27
C SER A 234 -21.38 8.32 6.02
N VAL A 235 -20.46 8.19 6.97
CA VAL A 235 -19.31 7.26 6.96
C VAL A 235 -19.60 6.00 7.78
N ALA A 236 -20.25 6.17 8.93
CA ALA A 236 -20.54 5.05 9.83
C ALA A 236 -21.35 3.96 9.12
N GLY A 237 -20.85 2.73 9.17
CA GLY A 237 -21.42 1.56 8.53
C GLY A 237 -21.17 1.44 7.03
N ASP A 238 -20.35 2.35 6.44
CA ASP A 238 -20.12 2.38 4.99
C ASP A 238 -18.75 2.97 4.61
N ALA A 239 -17.75 2.84 5.47
CA ALA A 239 -16.41 3.37 5.21
C ALA A 239 -15.75 2.73 3.98
N ASP A 240 -15.10 3.54 3.15
CA ASP A 240 -14.22 3.10 2.06
C ASP A 240 -12.75 3.09 2.49
N CYS A 241 -12.42 3.94 3.47
CA CYS A 241 -11.06 4.09 3.97
C CYS A 241 -11.02 4.09 5.50
N LEU A 242 -9.94 3.50 6.07
CA LEU A 242 -9.65 3.59 7.50
C LEU A 242 -8.32 4.31 7.73
N LEU A 243 -8.36 5.36 8.52
CA LEU A 243 -7.18 6.00 9.07
C LEU A 243 -6.95 5.49 10.49
N PHE A 244 -5.85 4.77 10.70
CA PHE A 244 -5.48 4.27 12.01
C PHE A 244 -4.74 5.32 12.85
N PRO A 245 -4.93 5.34 14.18
CA PRO A 245 -4.27 6.31 15.06
C PRO A 245 -2.76 6.08 15.21
N ASN A 246 -2.30 4.84 15.09
CA ASN A 246 -0.92 4.40 15.23
C ASN A 246 -0.66 3.12 14.42
N ILE A 247 0.64 2.76 14.29
CA ILE A 247 1.05 1.59 13.51
C ILE A 247 0.58 0.27 14.12
N GLU A 248 0.51 0.18 15.44
CA GLU A 248 0.11 -1.05 16.14
C GLU A 248 -1.30 -1.45 15.72
N SER A 249 -2.25 -0.52 15.78
CA SER A 249 -3.63 -0.78 15.38
C SER A 249 -3.75 -1.08 13.88
N GLY A 250 -3.05 -0.33 13.03
CA GLY A 250 -3.06 -0.55 11.59
C GLY A 250 -2.40 -1.87 11.20
N ASN A 251 -1.26 -2.21 11.77
CA ASN A 251 -0.53 -3.45 11.48
C ASN A 251 -1.26 -4.70 11.99
N VAL A 252 -1.86 -4.62 13.19
CA VAL A 252 -2.69 -5.72 13.73
C VAL A 252 -3.89 -5.96 12.82
N PHE A 253 -4.61 -4.92 12.41
CA PHE A 253 -5.73 -5.06 11.47
C PHE A 253 -5.26 -5.65 10.13
N PHE A 254 -4.18 -5.14 9.53
CA PHE A 254 -3.59 -5.65 8.30
C PHE A 254 -3.28 -7.15 8.39
N LYS A 255 -2.63 -7.59 9.48
CA LYS A 255 -2.28 -9.01 9.67
C LYS A 255 -3.51 -9.87 9.98
N ALA A 256 -4.43 -9.38 10.80
CA ALA A 256 -5.66 -10.09 11.12
C ALA A 256 -6.54 -10.30 9.88
N SER A 257 -6.65 -9.28 9.02
CA SER A 257 -7.42 -9.37 7.76
C SER A 257 -6.94 -10.50 6.85
N THR A 258 -5.62 -10.71 6.74
CA THR A 258 -5.06 -11.78 5.90
C THR A 258 -5.04 -13.13 6.61
N HIS A 259 -4.42 -13.22 7.80
CA HIS A 259 -4.16 -14.52 8.44
C HIS A 259 -5.37 -15.11 9.17
N MET A 260 -6.30 -14.28 9.61
CA MET A 260 -7.51 -14.70 10.33
C MET A 260 -8.78 -14.49 9.50
N GLY A 261 -8.83 -13.40 8.74
CA GLY A 261 -10.02 -13.02 7.95
C GLY A 261 -10.09 -13.64 6.56
N GLY A 262 -9.05 -14.34 6.10
CA GLY A 262 -8.99 -14.91 4.76
C GLY A 262 -8.96 -13.87 3.64
N GLY A 263 -8.58 -12.64 3.96
CA GLY A 263 -8.51 -11.55 3.00
C GLY A 263 -7.22 -11.55 2.18
N GLU A 264 -7.27 -10.89 1.03
CA GLU A 264 -6.13 -10.59 0.17
C GLU A 264 -5.84 -9.08 0.15
N ILE A 265 -4.62 -8.73 -0.20
CA ILE A 265 -4.14 -7.34 -0.07
C ILE A 265 -3.35 -6.93 -1.32
N ALA A 266 -3.51 -5.66 -1.70
CA ALA A 266 -2.58 -4.93 -2.54
C ALA A 266 -2.00 -3.75 -1.75
N ALA A 267 -0.68 -3.63 -1.65
CA ALA A 267 -0.07 -2.60 -0.81
C ALA A 267 1.15 -1.94 -1.45
N MET A 268 1.36 -0.66 -1.14
CA MET A 268 2.51 0.09 -1.63
C MET A 268 2.95 1.20 -0.67
N VAL A 269 4.20 1.62 -0.79
CA VAL A 269 4.72 2.79 -0.11
C VAL A 269 4.30 4.05 -0.85
N MET A 270 3.76 5.00 -0.12
CA MET A 270 3.35 6.32 -0.59
C MET A 270 4.34 7.40 -0.12
N GLY A 271 4.39 8.51 -0.86
CA GLY A 271 5.25 9.65 -0.53
C GLY A 271 6.55 9.72 -1.33
N THR A 272 6.82 8.74 -2.18
CA THR A 272 7.93 8.69 -3.12
C THR A 272 7.55 9.28 -4.49
N LYS A 273 8.55 9.63 -5.31
CA LYS A 273 8.33 10.15 -6.67
C LYS A 273 7.74 9.11 -7.62
N VAL A 274 8.06 7.83 -7.42
CA VAL A 274 7.51 6.69 -8.15
C VAL A 274 6.89 5.69 -7.18
N PRO A 275 5.94 4.84 -7.60
CA PRO A 275 5.39 3.80 -6.77
C PRO A 275 6.45 2.81 -6.29
N CYS A 276 6.39 2.43 -5.01
CA CYS A 276 7.32 1.47 -4.41
C CYS A 276 6.55 0.32 -3.77
N VAL A 277 6.79 -0.91 -4.23
CA VAL A 277 6.19 -2.12 -3.67
C VAL A 277 7.02 -2.59 -2.49
N LEU A 278 6.36 -2.73 -1.34
CA LEU A 278 6.93 -3.27 -0.10
C LEU A 278 6.04 -4.41 0.38
N THR A 279 6.48 -5.64 0.14
CA THR A 279 5.80 -6.85 0.60
C THR A 279 6.64 -7.58 1.64
N SER A 280 5.96 -8.31 2.53
CA SER A 280 6.61 -9.19 3.49
C SER A 280 7.05 -10.49 2.81
N ARG A 281 8.06 -11.19 3.39
CA ARG A 281 8.45 -12.53 2.96
C ARG A 281 7.30 -13.54 3.10
N GLY A 282 6.46 -13.36 4.13
CA GLY A 282 5.32 -14.23 4.40
C GLY A 282 4.04 -13.89 3.64
N ASP A 283 4.05 -12.87 2.78
CA ASP A 283 2.87 -12.54 1.99
C ASP A 283 2.68 -13.55 0.84
N SER A 284 1.42 -13.83 0.51
CA SER A 284 1.06 -14.74 -0.59
C SER A 284 1.59 -14.25 -1.94
N SER A 285 1.76 -15.16 -2.89
CA SER A 285 2.10 -14.79 -4.27
C SER A 285 1.05 -13.88 -4.89
N LEU A 286 -0.20 -14.05 -4.49
CA LEU A 286 -1.33 -13.24 -4.96
C LEU A 286 -1.27 -11.82 -4.39
N THR A 287 -0.99 -11.66 -3.09
CA THR A 287 -0.74 -10.34 -2.46
C THR A 287 0.40 -9.59 -3.17
N LYS A 288 1.48 -10.29 -3.52
CA LYS A 288 2.59 -9.68 -4.27
C LYS A 288 2.17 -9.23 -5.66
N LEU A 289 1.43 -10.06 -6.40
CA LEU A 289 0.88 -9.74 -7.72
C LEU A 289 -0.03 -8.51 -7.66
N TYR A 290 -0.98 -8.48 -6.72
CA TYR A 290 -1.89 -7.36 -6.55
C TYR A 290 -1.16 -6.06 -6.15
N SER A 291 -0.11 -6.17 -5.34
CA SER A 291 0.73 -5.02 -4.98
C SER A 291 1.50 -4.47 -6.17
N ILE A 292 2.02 -5.34 -7.04
CA ILE A 292 2.64 -4.93 -8.31
C ILE A 292 1.59 -4.25 -9.21
N ALA A 293 0.41 -4.84 -9.34
CA ALA A 293 -0.68 -4.27 -10.15
C ALA A 293 -1.11 -2.88 -9.66
N LEU A 294 -1.28 -2.71 -8.33
CA LEU A 294 -1.61 -1.42 -7.74
C LEU A 294 -0.52 -0.36 -8.01
N ALA A 295 0.75 -0.75 -7.89
CA ALA A 295 1.88 0.13 -8.20
C ALA A 295 1.93 0.50 -9.69
N CYS A 296 1.69 -0.45 -10.60
CA CYS A 296 1.58 -0.19 -12.04
C CYS A 296 0.41 0.74 -12.36
N LEU A 297 -0.74 0.55 -11.71
CA LEU A 297 -1.89 1.42 -11.86
C LEU A 297 -1.60 2.85 -11.37
N ALA A 298 -0.77 3.01 -10.33
CA ALA A 298 -0.37 4.28 -9.75
C ALA A 298 0.77 4.99 -10.50
N ALA A 299 1.56 4.26 -11.30
CA ALA A 299 2.64 4.80 -12.11
C ALA A 299 2.09 5.67 -13.26
N LYS A 300 2.90 6.69 -13.62
CA LYS A 300 2.58 7.62 -14.74
C LYS A 300 2.74 6.95 -16.08
#